data_aed1d5a6b294ac37b796f880fbe688ac
#
_entry.id   aed1d5a6b294ac37b796f880fbe688ac
#
_cell.length_a   1.000
_cell.length_b   1.000
_cell.length_c   1.000
_cell.angle_alpha   90.00
_cell.angle_beta   90.00
_cell.angle_gamma   90.00
#
_symmetry.space_group_name_H-M   'P 1'
#
loop_
_entity.id
_entity.type
_entity.pdbx_description
1 polymer ?
#
loop_
_entity_poly.entity_id
_entity_poly.type
_entity_poly.pdbx_seq_one_letter_code
_entity_poly.pdbx_strand_id
1 'polypeptide(L)'
;MSDVISFLQPREKVLARRSTIIADLADLLPADCLVHEPRELVPFETDAFVAYRRLPLAVVLPHNTAQVAAVLKYCHRYGVPVVPRGAGTSLCGGAIPQEDAIVIGLSKMSRILEVDFANRTATVQAGVTNLSISDTVGPEGYFYAPDPSSQLACTIGGNIAMNSGGAHCLKYGVTTNNLLGVKMVLMDGTVIDLGGKHLDSAGYDLLGLVCGSEGQLGIVTEATVRLIAKPEGARPVLFGFTSSEEAGACVADVIGAGIIPVAIEFMDKPAIEICEAFAKAGYPLDVEALLIVEVEGSEAEMEAMLASIVEIARRHGVKTVRESQSATEAALIWKGRKSAFGATGRIADYICMDGTVPLSQLSYVLKRTGEIAEGFGLRVANVFHAGDGNMHPLILFNANDPVEAAKAEAAGNEILKLCVDAGGCLTGEHGVGIEKRDLMLHQYTRAELDQQIRVREAFDGQWLLNPSKVFPLDGRPQTAGAA
;
A
#
# COMPACT_ATOMS: atom_id res chain seq x y z
N MET A 1 -16.46 23.33 -3.09
CA MET A 1 -16.03 22.24 -2.19
C MET A 1 -14.97 22.84 -1.27
N SER A 2 -15.16 22.84 0.04
CA SER A 2 -14.04 23.09 0.93
C SER A 2 -13.21 21.82 0.85
N ASP A 3 -12.01 21.88 0.26
CA ASP A 3 -11.08 20.77 0.29
C ASP A 3 -10.80 20.48 1.77
N VAL A 4 -11.27 19.35 2.27
CA VAL A 4 -10.98 18.92 3.65
C VAL A 4 -9.48 18.67 3.77
N ILE A 5 -8.85 18.13 2.69
CA ILE A 5 -7.40 17.99 2.58
C ILE A 5 -6.79 19.26 1.97
N SER A 6 -5.93 19.93 2.73
CA SER A 6 -5.19 21.11 2.27
C SER A 6 -4.07 20.72 1.29
N PHE A 7 -3.85 21.56 0.29
CA PHE A 7 -2.74 21.45 -0.64
C PHE A 7 -1.81 22.65 -0.55
N LEU A 8 -0.51 22.45 -0.80
CA LEU A 8 0.42 23.55 -0.95
C LEU A 8 0.07 24.35 -2.21
N GLN A 9 0.26 25.66 -2.15
CA GLN A 9 0.13 26.49 -3.34
C GLN A 9 1.29 26.23 -4.29
N PRO A 10 1.03 26.12 -5.60
CA PRO A 10 2.08 25.97 -6.61
C PRO A 10 3.10 27.12 -6.55
N ARG A 11 4.35 26.81 -6.85
CA ARG A 11 5.42 27.81 -6.93
C ARG A 11 5.28 28.61 -8.23
N GLU A 12 4.78 29.84 -8.15
CA GLU A 12 4.55 30.73 -9.29
C GLU A 12 5.81 30.89 -10.17
N LYS A 13 7.00 30.98 -9.55
CA LYS A 13 8.29 31.06 -10.28
C LYS A 13 8.55 29.82 -11.15
N VAL A 14 8.08 28.64 -10.74
CA VAL A 14 8.22 27.40 -11.53
C VAL A 14 7.21 27.39 -12.66
N LEU A 15 5.95 27.71 -12.38
CA LEU A 15 4.88 27.80 -13.39
C LEU A 15 5.21 28.79 -14.49
N ALA A 16 5.75 29.98 -14.15
CA ALA A 16 6.16 31.01 -15.11
C ALA A 16 7.27 30.51 -16.07
N ARG A 17 8.01 29.48 -15.68
CA ARG A 17 9.09 28.86 -16.50
C ARG A 17 8.66 27.58 -17.22
N ARG A 18 7.38 27.23 -17.22
CA ARG A 18 6.89 25.95 -17.79
C ARG A 18 7.46 25.66 -19.18
N SER A 19 7.42 26.62 -20.12
CA SER A 19 7.91 26.41 -21.48
C SER A 19 9.43 26.15 -21.54
N THR A 20 10.20 26.86 -20.72
CA THR A 20 11.65 26.65 -20.60
C THR A 20 11.95 25.28 -20.03
N ILE A 21 11.24 24.88 -18.95
CA ILE A 21 11.43 23.57 -18.31
C ILE A 21 11.15 22.44 -19.31
N ILE A 22 10.05 22.55 -20.08
CA ILE A 22 9.72 21.55 -21.12
C ILE A 22 10.82 21.48 -22.19
N ALA A 23 11.31 22.61 -22.67
CA ALA A 23 12.38 22.65 -23.67
C ALA A 23 13.69 22.02 -23.13
N ASP A 24 14.09 22.39 -21.92
CA ASP A 24 15.29 21.84 -21.29
C ASP A 24 15.20 20.32 -21.10
N LEU A 25 14.01 19.81 -20.71
CA LEU A 25 13.77 18.37 -20.55
C LEU A 25 13.73 17.65 -21.89
N ALA A 26 13.23 18.28 -22.95
CA ALA A 26 13.25 17.72 -24.31
C ALA A 26 14.69 17.61 -24.86
N ASP A 27 15.58 18.54 -24.49
CA ASP A 27 16.99 18.44 -24.84
C ASP A 27 17.75 17.39 -24.01
N LEU A 28 17.27 17.11 -22.78
CA LEU A 28 17.91 16.19 -21.83
C LEU A 28 17.55 14.73 -22.09
N LEU A 29 16.38 14.46 -22.69
CA LEU A 29 15.76 13.13 -22.75
C LEU A 29 15.38 12.74 -24.19
N PRO A 30 15.32 11.42 -24.50
CA PRO A 30 14.67 10.96 -25.72
C PRO A 30 13.21 11.47 -25.84
N ALA A 31 12.79 11.72 -27.07
CA ALA A 31 11.45 12.31 -27.33
C ALA A 31 10.29 11.49 -26.75
N ASP A 32 10.42 10.17 -26.67
CA ASP A 32 9.41 9.27 -26.11
C ASP A 32 9.37 9.28 -24.57
N CYS A 33 10.30 9.99 -23.92
CA CYS A 33 10.36 10.09 -22.45
C CYS A 33 9.60 11.28 -21.88
N LEU A 34 9.17 12.25 -22.68
CA LEU A 34 8.54 13.47 -22.18
C LEU A 34 7.08 13.60 -22.65
N VAL A 35 6.16 13.78 -21.69
CA VAL A 35 4.75 14.02 -21.90
C VAL A 35 4.41 15.40 -21.32
N HIS A 36 3.84 16.31 -22.12
CA HIS A 36 3.57 17.69 -21.67
C HIS A 36 2.26 18.28 -22.23
N GLU A 37 1.61 17.60 -23.17
CA GLU A 37 0.34 18.03 -23.71
C GLU A 37 -0.79 17.81 -22.67
N PRO A 38 -1.66 18.81 -22.41
CA PRO A 38 -2.64 18.74 -21.32
C PRO A 38 -3.52 17.48 -21.33
N ARG A 39 -3.92 16.99 -22.51
CA ARG A 39 -4.76 15.79 -22.64
C ARG A 39 -4.00 14.52 -22.27
N GLU A 40 -2.70 14.48 -22.51
CA GLU A 40 -1.85 13.33 -22.21
C GLU A 40 -1.42 13.29 -20.74
N LEU A 41 -1.55 14.41 -20.01
CA LEU A 41 -1.28 14.48 -18.57
C LEU A 41 -2.42 13.90 -17.71
N VAL A 42 -3.64 13.82 -18.24
CA VAL A 42 -4.84 13.35 -17.50
C VAL A 42 -4.64 11.98 -16.81
N PRO A 43 -3.99 10.96 -17.42
CA PRO A 43 -3.74 9.69 -16.75
C PRO A 43 -2.84 9.78 -15.49
N PHE A 44 -2.21 10.92 -15.28
CA PHE A 44 -1.27 11.16 -14.17
C PHE A 44 -1.80 12.13 -13.12
N GLU A 45 -3.05 12.63 -13.26
CA GLU A 45 -3.64 13.64 -12.38
C GLU A 45 -4.05 13.10 -10.99
N THR A 46 -4.18 11.77 -10.85
CA THR A 46 -4.60 11.09 -9.63
C THR A 46 -3.92 9.74 -9.51
N ASP A 47 -4.04 9.10 -8.37
CA ASP A 47 -3.79 7.66 -8.15
C ASP A 47 -5.13 6.94 -7.84
N ALA A 48 -5.13 5.83 -7.12
CA ALA A 48 -6.37 5.14 -6.77
C ALA A 48 -7.16 5.84 -5.65
N PHE A 49 -6.59 6.86 -5.01
CA PHE A 49 -7.32 7.80 -4.15
C PHE A 49 -7.99 8.88 -5.01
N VAL A 50 -9.06 8.51 -5.71
CA VAL A 50 -9.69 9.28 -6.79
C VAL A 50 -10.44 10.55 -6.35
N ALA A 51 -10.54 10.79 -5.04
CA ALA A 51 -11.22 11.97 -4.49
C ALA A 51 -10.56 13.30 -4.91
N TYR A 52 -9.27 13.28 -5.23
CA TYR A 52 -8.50 14.48 -5.59
C TYR A 52 -7.77 14.29 -6.91
N ARG A 53 -7.73 15.34 -7.72
CA ARG A 53 -7.10 15.35 -9.06
C ARG A 53 -6.36 16.65 -9.27
N ARG A 54 -5.10 16.55 -9.76
CA ARG A 54 -4.29 17.71 -10.13
C ARG A 54 -3.39 17.36 -11.31
N LEU A 55 -3.40 18.19 -12.34
CA LEU A 55 -2.52 18.00 -13.49
C LEU A 55 -1.08 18.41 -13.13
N PRO A 56 -0.08 17.58 -13.43
CA PRO A 56 1.33 17.98 -13.25
C PRO A 56 1.78 19.00 -14.30
N LEU A 57 2.93 19.64 -14.07
CA LEU A 57 3.58 20.50 -15.08
C LEU A 57 3.97 19.72 -16.34
N ALA A 58 4.57 18.54 -16.15
CA ALA A 58 4.95 17.58 -17.18
C ALA A 58 5.14 16.20 -16.56
N VAL A 59 5.21 15.15 -17.40
CA VAL A 59 5.53 13.79 -17.01
C VAL A 59 6.78 13.31 -17.75
N VAL A 60 7.70 12.69 -17.02
CA VAL A 60 8.88 12.04 -17.56
C VAL A 60 8.79 10.55 -17.37
N LEU A 61 9.03 9.77 -18.43
CA LEU A 61 8.99 8.31 -18.45
C LEU A 61 10.39 7.76 -18.82
N PRO A 62 11.33 7.71 -17.87
CA PRO A 62 12.71 7.32 -18.15
C PRO A 62 12.84 5.82 -18.43
N HIS A 63 13.87 5.45 -19.22
CA HIS A 63 14.22 4.06 -19.53
C HIS A 63 15.30 3.47 -18.60
N ASN A 64 16.03 4.32 -17.87
CA ASN A 64 17.16 3.89 -17.05
C ASN A 64 17.49 4.89 -15.93
N THR A 65 18.32 4.45 -14.99
CA THR A 65 18.79 5.23 -13.83
C THR A 65 19.47 6.53 -14.21
N ALA A 66 20.26 6.54 -15.31
CA ALA A 66 20.99 7.75 -15.73
C ALA A 66 20.02 8.88 -16.16
N GLN A 67 18.92 8.55 -16.83
CA GLN A 67 17.89 9.52 -17.18
C GLN A 67 17.16 10.06 -15.94
N VAL A 68 16.84 9.20 -14.95
CA VAL A 68 16.29 9.65 -13.67
C VAL A 68 17.25 10.62 -12.98
N ALA A 69 18.55 10.29 -12.93
CA ALA A 69 19.57 11.14 -12.32
C ALA A 69 19.70 12.50 -13.01
N ALA A 70 19.65 12.52 -14.34
CA ALA A 70 19.71 13.76 -15.12
C ALA A 70 18.51 14.67 -14.83
N VAL A 71 17.29 14.11 -14.77
CA VAL A 71 16.07 14.87 -14.46
C VAL A 71 16.10 15.39 -13.02
N LEU A 72 16.45 14.57 -12.05
CA LEU A 72 16.54 15.00 -10.64
C LEU A 72 17.57 16.10 -10.46
N LYS A 73 18.75 15.96 -11.05
CA LYS A 73 19.80 17.00 -11.04
C LYS A 73 19.31 18.32 -11.61
N TYR A 74 18.56 18.27 -12.73
CA TYR A 74 17.90 19.45 -13.31
C TYR A 74 16.91 20.05 -12.35
N CYS A 75 15.98 19.25 -11.81
CA CYS A 75 14.94 19.71 -10.90
C CYS A 75 15.53 20.30 -9.61
N HIS A 76 16.55 19.67 -9.03
CA HIS A 76 17.28 20.19 -7.87
C HIS A 76 17.89 21.57 -8.14
N ARG A 77 18.60 21.70 -9.28
CA ARG A 77 19.26 22.97 -9.68
C ARG A 77 18.28 24.12 -9.82
N TYR A 78 17.06 23.85 -10.30
CA TYR A 78 16.09 24.89 -10.63
C TYR A 78 14.91 24.96 -9.65
N GLY A 79 14.93 24.20 -8.56
CA GLY A 79 13.92 24.20 -7.51
C GLY A 79 12.55 23.67 -7.98
N VAL A 80 12.53 22.73 -8.94
CA VAL A 80 11.31 22.13 -9.48
C VAL A 80 10.90 20.92 -8.66
N PRO A 81 9.67 20.87 -8.12
CA PRO A 81 9.19 19.70 -7.39
C PRO A 81 9.07 18.46 -8.27
N VAL A 82 9.24 17.30 -7.64
CA VAL A 82 9.16 16.00 -8.32
C VAL A 82 8.21 15.08 -7.56
N VAL A 83 7.33 14.40 -8.27
CA VAL A 83 6.46 13.34 -7.73
C VAL A 83 6.82 12.02 -8.40
N PRO A 84 7.43 11.06 -7.68
CA PRO A 84 7.68 9.74 -8.23
C PRO A 84 6.38 8.95 -8.38
N ARG A 85 6.27 8.16 -9.45
CA ARG A 85 5.09 7.36 -9.74
C ARG A 85 5.47 5.98 -10.26
N GLY A 86 4.94 4.93 -9.62
CA GLY A 86 4.87 3.58 -10.17
C GLY A 86 3.67 3.43 -11.11
N ALA A 87 2.76 2.51 -10.80
CA ALA A 87 1.53 2.31 -11.55
C ALA A 87 0.39 3.27 -11.16
N GLY A 88 0.51 4.00 -10.04
CA GLY A 88 -0.55 4.86 -9.52
C GLY A 88 -1.68 4.09 -8.82
N THR A 89 -1.35 2.97 -8.21
CA THR A 89 -2.28 2.14 -7.43
C THR A 89 -2.37 2.53 -5.95
N SER A 90 -1.67 3.57 -5.51
CA SER A 90 -1.71 4.09 -4.13
C SER A 90 -3.12 4.52 -3.74
N LEU A 91 -3.54 4.19 -2.50
CA LEU A 91 -4.85 4.50 -1.94
C LEU A 91 -4.84 5.70 -1.00
N CYS A 92 -3.68 6.34 -0.78
CA CYS A 92 -3.52 7.47 0.15
C CYS A 92 -3.18 8.81 -0.55
N GLY A 93 -3.23 8.87 -1.88
CA GLY A 93 -2.84 10.07 -2.63
C GLY A 93 -1.32 10.27 -2.72
N GLY A 94 -0.52 9.22 -2.50
CA GLY A 94 0.94 9.25 -2.51
C GLY A 94 1.55 9.68 -3.85
N ALA A 95 0.86 9.44 -4.98
CA ALA A 95 1.31 9.78 -6.32
C ALA A 95 0.53 10.96 -6.96
N ILE A 96 -0.35 11.64 -6.22
CA ILE A 96 -1.06 12.83 -6.72
C ILE A 96 -0.05 13.98 -6.87
N PRO A 97 0.10 14.57 -8.07
CA PRO A 97 1.05 15.63 -8.30
C PRO A 97 0.56 17.00 -7.78
N GLN A 98 1.48 17.96 -7.75
CA GLN A 98 1.20 19.37 -7.71
C GLN A 98 1.33 19.97 -9.13
N GLU A 99 0.68 21.09 -9.39
CA GLU A 99 0.64 21.73 -10.71
C GLU A 99 2.01 22.23 -11.19
N ASP A 100 2.90 22.54 -10.25
CA ASP A 100 4.29 22.94 -10.48
C ASP A 100 5.28 21.76 -10.45
N ALA A 101 4.80 20.53 -10.28
CA ALA A 101 5.66 19.34 -10.17
C ALA A 101 5.83 18.59 -11.49
N ILE A 102 6.98 17.96 -11.64
CA ILE A 102 7.24 16.96 -12.68
C ILE A 102 6.96 15.58 -12.09
N VAL A 103 6.08 14.81 -12.73
CA VAL A 103 5.90 13.39 -12.40
C VAL A 103 7.02 12.59 -13.08
N ILE A 104 7.75 11.76 -12.32
CA ILE A 104 8.67 10.76 -12.85
C ILE A 104 8.02 9.39 -12.76
N GLY A 105 7.47 8.91 -13.89
CA GLY A 105 6.83 7.62 -14.02
C GLY A 105 7.81 6.54 -14.43
N LEU A 106 7.92 5.45 -13.66
CA LEU A 106 8.94 4.42 -13.85
C LEU A 106 8.48 3.23 -14.72
N SER A 107 7.30 3.32 -15.34
CA SER A 107 6.68 2.22 -16.10
C SER A 107 7.53 1.66 -17.25
N LYS A 108 8.41 2.46 -17.83
CA LYS A 108 9.36 2.01 -18.89
C LYS A 108 10.59 1.27 -18.34
N MET A 109 10.82 1.32 -17.03
CA MET A 109 11.88 0.60 -16.35
C MET A 109 11.38 -0.75 -15.85
N SER A 110 11.02 -1.67 -16.76
CA SER A 110 10.24 -2.89 -16.46
C SER A 110 11.01 -4.19 -16.75
N ARG A 111 12.33 -4.19 -16.69
CA ARG A 111 13.15 -5.38 -16.95
C ARG A 111 13.50 -6.11 -15.66
N ILE A 112 13.40 -7.45 -15.68
CA ILE A 112 14.07 -8.33 -14.72
C ILE A 112 15.53 -8.43 -15.19
N LEU A 113 16.46 -7.95 -14.36
CA LEU A 113 17.88 -7.82 -14.72
C LEU A 113 18.65 -9.10 -14.45
N GLU A 114 18.30 -9.79 -13.36
CA GLU A 114 18.96 -11.03 -12.93
C GLU A 114 18.01 -11.87 -12.09
N VAL A 115 18.09 -13.19 -12.24
CA VAL A 115 17.51 -14.17 -11.32
C VAL A 115 18.64 -15.11 -10.85
N ASP A 116 18.86 -15.15 -9.57
CA ASP A 116 19.94 -15.95 -8.95
C ASP A 116 19.32 -16.97 -7.97
N PHE A 117 19.03 -18.17 -8.48
CA PHE A 117 18.41 -19.22 -7.69
C PHE A 117 19.34 -19.77 -6.59
N ALA A 118 20.68 -19.72 -6.78
CA ALA A 118 21.62 -20.15 -5.78
C ALA A 118 21.56 -19.29 -4.51
N ASN A 119 21.39 -17.97 -4.69
CA ASN A 119 21.22 -17.02 -3.59
C ASN A 119 19.74 -16.70 -3.29
N ARG A 120 18.80 -17.27 -4.08
CA ARG A 120 17.36 -17.02 -3.96
C ARG A 120 17.02 -15.55 -4.00
N THR A 121 17.51 -14.87 -5.05
CA THR A 121 17.28 -13.43 -5.25
C THR A 121 16.88 -13.14 -6.69
N ALA A 122 16.15 -12.05 -6.88
CA ALA A 122 15.94 -11.43 -8.19
C ALA A 122 16.30 -9.93 -8.12
N THR A 123 17.03 -9.45 -9.12
CA THR A 123 17.29 -8.02 -9.29
C THR A 123 16.45 -7.51 -10.46
N VAL A 124 15.65 -6.49 -10.18
CA VAL A 124 14.62 -6.00 -11.10
C VAL A 124 14.64 -4.47 -11.17
N GLN A 125 14.20 -3.90 -12.28
CA GLN A 125 13.95 -2.47 -12.38
C GLN A 125 12.64 -2.10 -11.63
N ALA A 126 12.56 -0.88 -11.15
CA ALA A 126 11.48 -0.41 -10.27
C ALA A 126 10.07 -0.44 -10.90
N GLY A 127 9.96 -0.42 -12.23
CA GLY A 127 8.70 -0.51 -12.97
C GLY A 127 8.23 -1.94 -13.28
N VAL A 128 8.96 -2.97 -12.84
CA VAL A 128 8.50 -4.37 -12.94
C VAL A 128 7.27 -4.53 -12.05
N THR A 129 6.21 -5.16 -12.56
CA THR A 129 5.02 -5.45 -11.76
C THR A 129 5.31 -6.54 -10.72
N ASN A 130 4.69 -6.42 -9.57
CA ASN A 130 4.87 -7.36 -8.45
C ASN A 130 4.72 -8.81 -8.91
N LEU A 131 3.59 -9.15 -9.54
CA LEU A 131 3.29 -10.51 -9.98
C LEU A 131 4.27 -11.04 -11.04
N SER A 132 4.82 -10.18 -11.91
CA SER A 132 5.76 -10.60 -12.96
C SER A 132 7.01 -11.28 -12.42
N ILE A 133 7.42 -10.96 -11.18
CA ILE A 133 8.55 -11.63 -10.54
C ILE A 133 8.18 -13.08 -10.27
N SER A 134 7.04 -13.32 -9.60
CA SER A 134 6.53 -14.66 -9.29
C SER A 134 6.27 -15.49 -10.56
N ASP A 135 5.71 -14.88 -11.61
CA ASP A 135 5.48 -15.54 -12.90
C ASP A 135 6.81 -15.98 -13.55
N THR A 136 7.84 -15.16 -13.45
CA THR A 136 9.16 -15.46 -14.02
C THR A 136 9.87 -16.60 -13.31
N VAL A 137 9.81 -16.64 -11.97
CA VAL A 137 10.53 -17.65 -11.16
C VAL A 137 9.68 -18.86 -10.83
N GLY A 138 8.38 -18.79 -11.10
CA GLY A 138 7.39 -19.83 -10.79
C GLY A 138 7.65 -21.20 -11.42
N PRO A 139 8.13 -21.31 -12.68
CA PRO A 139 8.50 -22.57 -13.30
C PRO A 139 9.62 -23.32 -12.56
N GLU A 140 10.51 -22.59 -11.87
CA GLU A 140 11.62 -23.16 -11.08
C GLU A 140 11.22 -23.42 -9.62
N GLY A 141 9.92 -23.30 -9.27
CA GLY A 141 9.40 -23.59 -7.93
C GLY A 141 9.62 -22.47 -6.90
N TYR A 142 9.78 -21.22 -7.34
CA TYR A 142 9.95 -20.06 -6.47
C TYR A 142 8.83 -19.02 -6.65
N PHE A 143 8.75 -18.08 -5.73
CA PHE A 143 7.86 -16.92 -5.82
C PHE A 143 8.40 -15.72 -5.02
N TYR A 144 7.88 -14.52 -5.29
CA TYR A 144 8.05 -13.32 -4.50
C TYR A 144 6.84 -13.18 -3.57
N ALA A 145 7.09 -13.13 -2.25
CA ALA A 145 6.04 -13.35 -1.26
C ALA A 145 5.05 -12.20 -1.05
N PRO A 146 5.44 -10.90 -0.97
CA PRO A 146 4.46 -9.84 -0.82
C PRO A 146 3.48 -9.79 -1.99
N ASP A 147 2.17 -9.90 -1.70
CA ASP A 147 1.11 -10.05 -2.71
C ASP A 147 -0.03 -9.03 -2.54
N PRO A 148 0.24 -7.73 -2.66
CA PRO A 148 -0.82 -6.72 -2.56
C PRO A 148 -1.96 -7.01 -3.54
N SER A 149 -3.18 -6.64 -3.19
CA SER A 149 -4.37 -6.87 -4.03
C SER A 149 -4.21 -6.33 -5.46
N SER A 150 -3.36 -5.31 -5.63
CA SER A 150 -3.01 -4.69 -6.90
C SER A 150 -1.83 -5.34 -7.63
N GLN A 151 -1.33 -6.52 -7.23
CA GLN A 151 -0.10 -7.15 -7.73
C GLN A 151 0.01 -7.30 -9.26
N LEU A 152 -1.13 -7.37 -9.96
CA LEU A 152 -1.19 -7.37 -11.43
C LEU A 152 -0.69 -6.07 -12.05
N ALA A 153 -0.81 -4.95 -11.34
CA ALA A 153 -0.55 -3.60 -11.84
C ALA A 153 0.53 -2.87 -11.05
N CYS A 154 0.56 -3.00 -9.71
CA CYS A 154 1.52 -2.29 -8.87
C CYS A 154 2.96 -2.70 -9.20
N THR A 155 3.88 -1.75 -9.06
CA THR A 155 5.29 -1.94 -9.40
C THR A 155 6.15 -2.08 -8.15
N ILE A 156 7.30 -2.75 -8.29
CA ILE A 156 8.24 -2.95 -7.18
C ILE A 156 8.70 -1.62 -6.57
N GLY A 157 8.97 -0.61 -7.39
CA GLY A 157 9.33 0.73 -6.87
C GLY A 157 8.22 1.35 -6.04
N GLY A 158 6.95 1.16 -6.45
CA GLY A 158 5.79 1.57 -5.66
C GLY A 158 5.65 0.77 -4.36
N ASN A 159 5.82 -0.55 -4.42
CA ASN A 159 5.78 -1.42 -3.23
C ASN A 159 6.84 -1.02 -2.21
N ILE A 160 8.07 -0.71 -2.66
CA ILE A 160 9.15 -0.23 -1.78
C ILE A 160 8.79 1.12 -1.17
N ALA A 161 8.29 2.07 -1.97
CA ALA A 161 7.95 3.40 -1.49
C ALA A 161 6.89 3.36 -0.38
N MET A 162 5.89 2.46 -0.50
CA MET A 162 4.79 2.34 0.45
C MET A 162 5.02 1.27 1.53
N ASN A 163 6.05 0.44 1.42
CA ASN A 163 6.23 -0.79 2.20
C ASN A 163 5.01 -1.70 2.10
N SER A 164 4.54 -1.92 0.87
CA SER A 164 3.28 -2.63 0.60
C SER A 164 3.26 -4.05 1.18
N GLY A 165 2.10 -4.44 1.67
CA GLY A 165 1.78 -5.75 2.20
C GLY A 165 0.92 -6.59 1.28
N GLY A 166 0.03 -7.41 1.87
CA GLY A 166 -0.91 -8.31 1.19
C GLY A 166 -1.40 -9.43 2.11
N ALA A 167 -2.19 -10.35 1.55
CA ALA A 167 -2.84 -11.40 2.33
C ALA A 167 -1.88 -12.37 3.02
N HIS A 168 -0.69 -12.59 2.46
CA HIS A 168 0.28 -13.55 2.97
C HIS A 168 1.38 -12.91 3.86
N CYS A 169 1.21 -11.63 4.21
CA CYS A 169 2.18 -10.90 5.02
C CYS A 169 2.27 -11.40 6.47
N LEU A 170 1.21 -12.02 6.99
CA LEU A 170 1.22 -12.65 8.31
C LEU A 170 2.40 -13.61 8.47
N LYS A 171 2.70 -14.44 7.47
CA LYS A 171 3.81 -15.39 7.49
C LYS A 171 5.09 -14.83 6.89
N TYR A 172 5.00 -14.13 5.77
CA TYR A 172 6.16 -13.77 4.95
C TYR A 172 6.63 -12.34 5.16
N GLY A 173 5.88 -11.54 5.90
CA GLY A 173 6.14 -10.12 6.09
C GLY A 173 5.78 -9.27 4.87
N VAL A 174 5.91 -7.97 5.04
CA VAL A 174 5.69 -6.95 4.03
C VAL A 174 6.92 -6.76 3.13
N THR A 175 6.91 -5.75 2.25
CA THR A 175 8.01 -5.49 1.31
C THR A 175 9.38 -5.38 2.00
N THR A 176 9.49 -4.67 3.13
CA THR A 176 10.77 -4.50 3.85
C THR A 176 11.41 -5.83 4.28
N ASN A 177 10.61 -6.84 4.62
CA ASN A 177 11.09 -8.16 5.03
C ASN A 177 11.64 -9.00 3.84
N ASN A 178 11.34 -8.58 2.62
CA ASN A 178 11.67 -9.28 1.39
C ASN A 178 12.58 -8.45 0.46
N LEU A 179 12.99 -7.24 0.89
CA LEU A 179 13.89 -6.35 0.18
C LEU A 179 15.31 -6.54 0.70
N LEU A 180 16.26 -6.80 -0.19
CA LEU A 180 17.67 -7.02 0.15
C LEU A 180 18.56 -5.86 -0.28
N GLY A 181 18.18 -5.10 -1.29
CA GLY A 181 18.94 -3.95 -1.75
C GLY A 181 18.20 -3.12 -2.77
N VAL A 182 18.62 -1.87 -2.92
CA VAL A 182 18.12 -0.94 -3.93
C VAL A 182 19.25 -0.14 -4.57
N LYS A 183 19.05 0.19 -5.84
CA LYS A 183 19.74 1.31 -6.48
C LYS A 183 18.76 2.47 -6.53
N MET A 184 19.14 3.61 -5.97
CA MET A 184 18.29 4.78 -5.94
C MET A 184 19.03 6.05 -6.37
N VAL A 185 18.27 7.05 -6.74
CA VAL A 185 18.77 8.36 -7.12
C VAL A 185 18.29 9.40 -6.11
N LEU A 186 19.20 10.12 -5.51
CA LEU A 186 18.93 11.24 -4.60
C LEU A 186 18.48 12.48 -5.38
N MET A 187 17.91 13.47 -4.69
CA MET A 187 17.37 14.66 -5.33
C MET A 187 18.40 15.44 -6.15
N ASP A 188 19.68 15.45 -5.75
CA ASP A 188 20.77 16.11 -6.45
C ASP A 188 21.29 15.36 -7.70
N GLY A 189 20.70 14.18 -7.98
CA GLY A 189 21.09 13.29 -9.08
C GLY A 189 22.17 12.28 -8.71
N THR A 190 22.64 12.25 -7.45
CA THR A 190 23.60 11.23 -6.98
C THR A 190 22.95 9.86 -6.99
N VAL A 191 23.64 8.87 -7.58
CA VAL A 191 23.19 7.47 -7.58
C VAL A 191 23.89 6.73 -6.44
N ILE A 192 23.11 6.03 -5.62
CA ILE A 192 23.64 5.20 -4.52
C ILE A 192 23.06 3.79 -4.57
N ASP A 193 23.84 2.84 -4.10
CA ASP A 193 23.43 1.46 -3.89
C ASP A 193 23.35 1.20 -2.37
N LEU A 194 22.23 0.62 -1.93
CA LEU A 194 22.00 0.25 -0.53
C LEU A 194 21.67 -1.24 -0.45
N GLY A 195 22.30 -1.97 0.48
CA GLY A 195 22.12 -3.41 0.60
C GLY A 195 22.77 -4.21 -0.55
N GLY A 196 22.20 -5.39 -0.85
CA GLY A 196 22.73 -6.28 -1.89
C GLY A 196 22.17 -7.70 -1.74
N LYS A 197 22.88 -8.72 -2.21
CA LYS A 197 22.48 -10.13 -2.09
C LYS A 197 22.76 -10.76 -0.69
N HIS A 198 23.14 -9.95 0.27
CA HIS A 198 23.39 -10.34 1.68
C HIS A 198 22.24 -9.88 2.58
N LEU A 199 22.09 -10.55 3.72
CA LEU A 199 20.97 -10.28 4.64
C LEU A 199 21.21 -9.07 5.55
N ASP A 200 22.45 -8.76 5.88
CA ASP A 200 22.79 -7.70 6.83
C ASP A 200 23.51 -6.53 6.18
N SER A 201 23.26 -5.34 6.68
CA SER A 201 23.95 -4.11 6.29
C SER A 201 24.94 -3.70 7.37
N ALA A 202 26.16 -3.28 6.96
CA ALA A 202 27.10 -2.63 7.87
C ALA A 202 26.71 -1.17 8.06
N GLY A 203 26.76 -0.65 9.30
CA GLY A 203 26.40 0.71 9.63
C GLY A 203 24.91 0.91 9.88
N TYR A 204 24.40 2.11 9.55
CA TYR A 204 22.97 2.40 9.71
C TYR A 204 22.14 1.68 8.63
N ASP A 205 20.96 1.21 9.01
CA ASP A 205 20.00 0.61 8.09
C ASP A 205 19.29 1.66 7.23
N LEU A 206 19.98 2.12 6.20
CA LEU A 206 19.40 3.06 5.23
C LEU A 206 18.39 2.38 4.32
N LEU A 207 18.49 1.05 4.11
CA LEU A 207 17.53 0.30 3.31
C LEU A 207 16.16 0.29 3.99
N GLY A 208 16.12 0.06 5.30
CA GLY A 208 14.89 0.14 6.10
C GLY A 208 14.29 1.56 6.14
N LEU A 209 15.13 2.62 6.09
CA LEU A 209 14.63 3.99 5.97
C LEU A 209 14.00 4.29 4.60
N VAL A 210 14.54 3.74 3.53
CA VAL A 210 14.03 3.96 2.16
C VAL A 210 12.72 3.21 1.92
N CYS A 211 12.60 1.99 2.46
CA CYS A 211 11.36 1.23 2.37
C CYS A 211 10.27 1.89 3.24
N GLY A 212 9.15 2.29 2.61
CA GLY A 212 8.10 3.05 3.29
C GLY A 212 8.32 4.57 3.36
N SER A 213 9.32 5.10 2.63
CA SER A 213 9.59 6.55 2.60
C SER A 213 8.67 7.36 1.69
N GLU A 214 7.75 6.72 1.01
CA GLU A 214 6.77 7.35 0.10
C GLU A 214 7.43 8.24 -0.99
N GLY A 215 8.64 7.85 -1.42
CA GLY A 215 9.38 8.59 -2.44
C GLY A 215 9.94 9.93 -1.97
N GLN A 216 10.06 10.15 -0.66
CA GLN A 216 10.55 11.41 -0.10
C GLN A 216 12.07 11.44 0.12
N LEU A 217 12.74 10.28 0.12
CA LEU A 217 14.18 10.18 0.35
C LEU A 217 14.99 9.97 -0.93
N GLY A 218 14.33 9.67 -2.04
CA GLY A 218 14.94 9.42 -3.34
C GLY A 218 14.02 8.61 -4.25
N ILE A 219 14.46 8.33 -5.47
CA ILE A 219 13.73 7.50 -6.44
C ILE A 219 14.47 6.18 -6.62
N VAL A 220 13.85 5.08 -6.18
CA VAL A 220 14.35 3.73 -6.42
C VAL A 220 14.22 3.39 -7.91
N THR A 221 15.30 2.94 -8.52
CA THR A 221 15.37 2.58 -9.93
C THR A 221 15.57 1.08 -10.16
N GLU A 222 16.24 0.39 -9.24
CA GLU A 222 16.42 -1.06 -9.26
C GLU A 222 16.27 -1.60 -7.84
N ALA A 223 15.82 -2.85 -7.71
CA ALA A 223 15.67 -3.54 -6.43
C ALA A 223 16.16 -4.97 -6.51
N THR A 224 16.82 -5.43 -5.46
CA THR A 224 17.14 -6.85 -5.22
C THR A 224 16.19 -7.38 -4.17
N VAL A 225 15.39 -8.38 -4.53
CA VAL A 225 14.35 -8.97 -3.68
C VAL A 225 14.64 -10.45 -3.40
N ARG A 226 14.13 -10.94 -2.27
CA ARG A 226 14.25 -12.33 -1.85
C ARG A 226 13.22 -13.19 -2.56
N LEU A 227 13.64 -14.37 -3.02
CA LEU A 227 12.79 -15.43 -3.55
C LEU A 227 12.58 -16.52 -2.50
N ILE A 228 11.34 -17.00 -2.39
CA ILE A 228 10.95 -18.06 -1.48
C ILE A 228 10.57 -19.30 -2.30
N ALA A 229 10.97 -20.49 -1.84
CA ALA A 229 10.52 -21.73 -2.45
C ALA A 229 9.01 -21.92 -2.21
N LYS A 230 8.30 -22.38 -3.23
CA LYS A 230 6.88 -22.72 -3.09
C LYS A 230 6.69 -23.82 -2.06
N PRO A 231 5.67 -23.72 -1.19
CA PRO A 231 5.33 -24.79 -0.26
C PRO A 231 4.86 -26.05 -1.02
N GLU A 232 4.90 -27.19 -0.35
CA GLU A 232 4.42 -28.46 -0.93
C GLU A 232 2.92 -28.42 -1.23
N GLY A 233 2.13 -27.76 -0.36
CA GLY A 233 0.71 -27.54 -0.51
C GLY A 233 0.24 -26.28 0.21
N ALA A 234 -0.94 -25.78 -0.18
CA ALA A 234 -1.66 -24.72 0.51
C ALA A 234 -3.16 -25.01 0.46
N ARG A 235 -3.88 -24.70 1.54
CA ARG A 235 -5.30 -25.01 1.68
C ARG A 235 -6.03 -23.87 2.39
N PRO A 236 -6.88 -23.11 1.68
CA PRO A 236 -7.79 -22.17 2.32
C PRO A 236 -9.00 -22.90 2.93
N VAL A 237 -9.37 -22.46 4.13
CA VAL A 237 -10.49 -22.97 4.92
C VAL A 237 -11.37 -21.82 5.34
N LEU A 238 -12.69 -21.98 5.21
CA LEU A 238 -13.68 -20.99 5.60
C LEU A 238 -14.20 -21.31 7.01
N PHE A 239 -14.20 -20.31 7.88
CA PHE A 239 -14.77 -20.36 9.23
C PHE A 239 -15.86 -19.31 9.36
N GLY A 240 -17.11 -19.74 9.46
CA GLY A 240 -18.26 -18.84 9.59
C GLY A 240 -18.70 -18.68 11.04
N PHE A 241 -18.90 -17.42 11.47
CA PHE A 241 -19.30 -17.05 12.84
C PHE A 241 -20.63 -16.30 12.85
N THR A 242 -21.33 -16.36 13.98
CA THR A 242 -22.57 -15.61 14.22
C THR A 242 -22.33 -14.23 14.83
N SER A 243 -21.06 -13.86 15.08
CA SER A 243 -20.62 -12.56 15.61
C SER A 243 -19.28 -12.19 15.04
N SER A 244 -19.13 -10.93 14.66
CA SER A 244 -17.85 -10.35 14.21
C SER A 244 -16.84 -10.27 15.34
N GLU A 245 -17.30 -10.01 16.57
CA GLU A 245 -16.47 -9.95 17.76
C GLU A 245 -15.86 -11.32 18.10
N GLU A 246 -16.66 -12.39 18.00
CA GLU A 246 -16.15 -13.75 18.22
C GLU A 246 -15.15 -14.17 17.15
N ALA A 247 -15.36 -13.80 15.90
CA ALA A 247 -14.39 -14.04 14.84
C ALA A 247 -13.07 -13.32 15.12
N GLY A 248 -13.12 -12.04 15.53
CA GLY A 248 -11.94 -11.27 15.91
C GLY A 248 -11.20 -11.85 17.12
N ALA A 249 -11.94 -12.30 18.15
CA ALA A 249 -11.36 -12.96 19.31
C ALA A 249 -10.69 -14.31 18.95
N CYS A 250 -11.30 -15.06 18.02
CA CYS A 250 -10.73 -16.30 17.50
C CYS A 250 -9.38 -16.05 16.82
N VAL A 251 -9.24 -14.98 16.02
CA VAL A 251 -7.95 -14.61 15.39
C VAL A 251 -6.90 -14.35 16.45
N ALA A 252 -7.22 -13.56 17.48
CA ALA A 252 -6.26 -13.25 18.56
C ALA A 252 -5.80 -14.52 19.29
N ASP A 253 -6.72 -15.46 19.55
CA ASP A 253 -6.40 -16.72 20.24
C ASP A 253 -5.58 -17.67 19.35
N VAL A 254 -5.83 -17.73 18.04
CA VAL A 254 -5.02 -18.51 17.09
C VAL A 254 -3.57 -18.04 17.12
N ILE A 255 -3.36 -16.74 16.94
CA ILE A 255 -2.01 -16.16 16.94
C ILE A 255 -1.37 -16.25 18.34
N GLY A 256 -2.16 -15.99 19.40
CA GLY A 256 -1.71 -16.11 20.79
C GLY A 256 -1.29 -17.52 21.19
N ALA A 257 -1.82 -18.55 20.54
CA ALA A 257 -1.40 -19.94 20.70
C ALA A 257 -0.08 -20.29 19.95
N GLY A 258 0.52 -19.31 19.26
CA GLY A 258 1.74 -19.52 18.46
C GLY A 258 1.47 -20.16 17.10
N ILE A 259 0.23 -20.24 16.67
CA ILE A 259 -0.16 -20.77 15.36
C ILE A 259 -0.13 -19.63 14.35
N ILE A 260 0.72 -19.75 13.33
CA ILE A 260 0.87 -18.73 12.28
C ILE A 260 0.50 -19.35 10.92
N PRO A 261 -0.78 -19.27 10.50
CA PRO A 261 -1.18 -19.62 9.15
C PRO A 261 -0.51 -18.70 8.13
N VAL A 262 -0.57 -19.05 6.85
CA VAL A 262 -0.01 -18.16 5.84
C VAL A 262 -0.88 -16.91 5.65
N ALA A 263 -2.19 -17.04 5.86
CA ALA A 263 -3.14 -15.91 5.85
C ALA A 263 -4.30 -16.14 6.82
N ILE A 264 -4.81 -15.08 7.42
CA ILE A 264 -6.14 -15.00 8.07
C ILE A 264 -6.83 -13.73 7.60
N GLU A 265 -7.83 -13.89 6.76
CA GLU A 265 -8.62 -12.82 6.18
C GLU A 265 -10.00 -12.74 6.84
N PHE A 266 -10.47 -11.54 7.12
CA PHE A 266 -11.78 -11.30 7.72
C PHE A 266 -12.74 -10.66 6.71
N MET A 267 -14.02 -11.06 6.78
CA MET A 267 -15.12 -10.41 6.06
C MET A 267 -16.34 -10.37 6.98
N ASP A 268 -16.97 -9.20 7.15
CA ASP A 268 -18.27 -9.09 7.79
C ASP A 268 -19.41 -9.43 6.81
N LYS A 269 -20.63 -9.50 7.30
CA LYS A 269 -21.80 -9.87 6.49
C LYS A 269 -21.99 -8.99 5.25
N PRO A 270 -21.92 -7.64 5.33
CA PRO A 270 -21.98 -6.79 4.13
C PRO A 270 -20.93 -7.16 3.10
N ALA A 271 -19.68 -7.39 3.51
CA ALA A 271 -18.60 -7.77 2.61
C ALA A 271 -18.81 -9.17 2.01
N ILE A 272 -19.28 -10.13 2.80
CA ILE A 272 -19.62 -11.50 2.34
C ILE A 272 -20.68 -11.43 1.23
N GLU A 273 -21.78 -10.71 1.47
CA GLU A 273 -22.89 -10.57 0.51
C GLU A 273 -22.43 -9.91 -0.80
N ILE A 274 -21.63 -8.84 -0.72
CA ILE A 274 -21.08 -8.12 -1.85
C ILE A 274 -20.16 -9.05 -2.68
N CYS A 275 -19.25 -9.74 -2.02
CA CYS A 275 -18.27 -10.61 -2.68
C CYS A 275 -18.93 -11.87 -3.27
N GLU A 276 -19.89 -12.48 -2.58
CA GLU A 276 -20.60 -13.64 -3.08
C GLU A 276 -21.48 -13.30 -4.29
N ALA A 277 -22.18 -12.17 -4.24
CA ALA A 277 -22.96 -11.69 -5.40
C ALA A 277 -22.11 -11.49 -6.65
N PHE A 278 -20.85 -11.05 -6.46
CA PHE A 278 -19.92 -10.78 -7.55
C PHE A 278 -19.20 -12.04 -8.07
N ALA A 279 -18.58 -12.81 -7.17
CA ALA A 279 -17.64 -13.88 -7.51
C ALA A 279 -18.27 -15.28 -7.49
N LYS A 280 -19.40 -15.47 -6.78
CA LYS A 280 -20.06 -16.77 -6.56
C LYS A 280 -19.06 -17.81 -6.01
N ALA A 281 -18.34 -17.41 -4.97
CA ALA A 281 -17.30 -18.21 -4.34
C ALA A 281 -17.87 -19.31 -3.41
N GLY A 282 -19.19 -19.32 -3.21
CA GLY A 282 -19.87 -20.24 -2.31
C GLY A 282 -19.70 -19.86 -0.84
N TYR A 283 -19.54 -18.57 -0.53
CA TYR A 283 -19.47 -18.13 0.86
C TYR A 283 -20.77 -18.35 1.59
N PRO A 284 -20.75 -18.73 2.89
CA PRO A 284 -21.96 -18.89 3.68
C PRO A 284 -22.63 -17.51 3.90
N LEU A 285 -23.91 -17.38 3.54
CA LEU A 285 -24.69 -16.14 3.70
C LEU A 285 -25.46 -16.09 5.03
N ASP A 286 -25.46 -17.18 5.78
CA ASP A 286 -26.18 -17.33 7.05
C ASP A 286 -25.27 -17.09 8.28
N VAL A 287 -24.17 -16.35 8.09
CA VAL A 287 -23.20 -15.96 9.12
C VAL A 287 -23.06 -14.44 9.18
N GLU A 288 -22.58 -13.91 10.30
CA GLU A 288 -22.30 -12.48 10.47
C GLU A 288 -20.84 -12.12 10.17
N ALA A 289 -19.94 -13.11 10.27
CA ALA A 289 -18.53 -12.95 9.90
C ALA A 289 -17.95 -14.23 9.30
N LEU A 290 -16.98 -14.06 8.42
CA LEU A 290 -16.24 -15.13 7.76
C LEU A 290 -14.73 -14.89 7.95
N LEU A 291 -14.02 -15.91 8.43
CA LEU A 291 -12.57 -15.96 8.32
C LEU A 291 -12.19 -16.90 7.16
N ILE A 292 -11.26 -16.46 6.33
CA ILE A 292 -10.56 -17.30 5.36
C ILE A 292 -9.17 -17.54 5.93
N VAL A 293 -8.91 -18.76 6.38
CA VAL A 293 -7.62 -19.16 6.95
C VAL A 293 -6.93 -20.05 5.95
N GLU A 294 -5.73 -19.66 5.49
CA GLU A 294 -4.93 -20.53 4.63
C GLU A 294 -3.78 -21.12 5.41
N VAL A 295 -3.70 -22.45 5.40
CA VAL A 295 -2.59 -23.23 5.93
C VAL A 295 -1.74 -23.76 4.78
N GLU A 296 -0.42 -23.88 5.00
CA GLU A 296 0.52 -24.38 4.00
C GLU A 296 1.62 -25.23 4.62
N GLY A 297 2.22 -26.09 3.79
CA GLY A 297 3.28 -27.01 4.18
C GLY A 297 3.05 -28.41 3.62
N SER A 298 3.64 -29.42 4.27
CA SER A 298 3.29 -30.82 4.03
C SER A 298 1.87 -31.14 4.50
N GLU A 299 1.27 -32.20 3.99
CA GLU A 299 -0.10 -32.61 4.38
C GLU A 299 -0.23 -32.77 5.90
N ALA A 300 0.73 -33.43 6.56
CA ALA A 300 0.71 -33.65 8.00
C ALA A 300 0.81 -32.35 8.81
N GLU A 301 1.61 -31.36 8.36
CA GLU A 301 1.71 -30.05 8.99
C GLU A 301 0.40 -29.28 8.85
N MET A 302 -0.20 -29.26 7.66
CA MET A 302 -1.48 -28.61 7.42
C MET A 302 -2.60 -29.21 8.26
N GLU A 303 -2.70 -30.55 8.34
CA GLU A 303 -3.69 -31.24 9.17
C GLU A 303 -3.53 -30.92 10.67
N ALA A 304 -2.31 -30.93 11.19
CA ALA A 304 -2.04 -30.64 12.59
C ALA A 304 -2.37 -29.18 12.95
N MET A 305 -1.99 -28.25 12.07
CA MET A 305 -2.30 -26.82 12.24
C MET A 305 -3.80 -26.57 12.18
N LEU A 306 -4.49 -27.15 11.19
CA LEU A 306 -5.93 -27.00 11.02
C LEU A 306 -6.71 -27.58 12.18
N ALA A 307 -6.34 -28.76 12.71
CA ALA A 307 -6.98 -29.35 13.89
C ALA A 307 -6.94 -28.41 15.10
N SER A 308 -5.79 -27.75 15.33
CA SER A 308 -5.62 -26.79 16.42
C SER A 308 -6.48 -25.53 16.20
N ILE A 309 -6.51 -24.99 14.96
CA ILE A 309 -7.35 -23.82 14.62
C ILE A 309 -8.82 -24.13 14.79
N VAL A 310 -9.29 -25.30 14.35
CA VAL A 310 -10.69 -25.74 14.50
C VAL A 310 -11.09 -25.86 15.98
N GLU A 311 -10.20 -26.37 16.83
CA GLU A 311 -10.45 -26.45 18.27
C GLU A 311 -10.61 -25.04 18.88
N ILE A 312 -9.75 -24.08 18.51
CA ILE A 312 -9.88 -22.70 18.96
C ILE A 312 -11.20 -22.09 18.44
N ALA A 313 -11.49 -22.24 17.15
CA ALA A 313 -12.70 -21.69 16.55
C ALA A 313 -13.98 -22.23 17.18
N ARG A 314 -14.00 -23.50 17.62
CA ARG A 314 -15.14 -24.06 18.35
C ARG A 314 -15.37 -23.39 19.70
N ARG A 315 -14.32 -22.96 20.40
CA ARG A 315 -14.47 -22.20 21.65
C ARG A 315 -15.11 -20.84 21.44
N HIS A 316 -14.92 -20.26 20.23
CA HIS A 316 -15.54 -19.00 19.81
C HIS A 316 -16.87 -19.18 19.02
N GLY A 317 -17.51 -20.35 19.15
CA GLY A 317 -18.83 -20.56 18.58
C GLY A 317 -18.88 -20.57 17.04
N VAL A 318 -17.82 -21.06 16.38
CA VAL A 318 -17.82 -21.24 14.93
C VAL A 318 -19.04 -22.06 14.50
N LYS A 319 -19.83 -21.52 13.56
CA LYS A 319 -21.03 -22.16 13.01
C LYS A 319 -20.70 -23.11 11.87
N THR A 320 -19.78 -22.72 11.00
CA THR A 320 -19.42 -23.45 9.78
C THR A 320 -17.92 -23.53 9.65
N VAL A 321 -17.39 -24.73 9.34
CA VAL A 321 -16.01 -24.96 8.93
C VAL A 321 -16.06 -25.68 7.59
N ARG A 322 -15.43 -25.12 6.55
CA ARG A 322 -15.39 -25.72 5.22
C ARG A 322 -13.99 -25.62 4.60
N GLU A 323 -13.36 -26.74 4.42
CA GLU A 323 -12.10 -26.86 3.73
C GLU A 323 -12.32 -26.89 2.21
N SER A 324 -11.43 -26.23 1.45
CA SER A 324 -11.43 -26.34 -0.01
C SER A 324 -11.08 -27.80 -0.42
N GLN A 325 -11.89 -28.37 -1.31
CA GLN A 325 -11.76 -29.76 -1.76
C GLN A 325 -10.94 -29.90 -3.06
N SER A 326 -10.56 -28.78 -3.67
CA SER A 326 -9.81 -28.76 -4.92
C SER A 326 -9.08 -27.44 -5.13
N ALA A 327 -8.06 -27.44 -5.98
CA ALA A 327 -7.37 -26.22 -6.40
C ALA A 327 -8.33 -25.20 -7.06
N THR A 328 -9.35 -25.68 -7.78
CA THR A 328 -10.37 -24.81 -8.38
C THR A 328 -11.21 -24.11 -7.33
N GLU A 329 -11.63 -24.82 -6.27
CA GLU A 329 -12.38 -24.24 -5.15
C GLU A 329 -11.50 -23.26 -4.37
N ALA A 330 -10.25 -23.61 -4.08
CA ALA A 330 -9.29 -22.74 -3.44
C ALA A 330 -9.11 -21.42 -4.22
N ALA A 331 -8.92 -21.50 -5.54
CA ALA A 331 -8.82 -20.33 -6.40
C ALA A 331 -10.09 -19.48 -6.39
N LEU A 332 -11.26 -20.09 -6.31
CA LEU A 332 -12.55 -19.40 -6.27
C LEU A 332 -12.76 -18.65 -4.95
N ILE A 333 -12.38 -19.28 -3.81
CA ILE A 333 -12.38 -18.63 -2.49
C ILE A 333 -11.52 -17.37 -2.53
N TRP A 334 -10.28 -17.47 -3.00
CA TRP A 334 -9.38 -16.33 -3.11
C TRP A 334 -9.85 -15.27 -4.11
N LYS A 335 -10.46 -15.69 -5.23
CA LYS A 335 -11.06 -14.76 -6.18
C LYS A 335 -12.15 -13.92 -5.53
N GLY A 336 -13.01 -14.51 -4.70
CA GLY A 336 -14.02 -13.80 -3.95
C GLY A 336 -13.41 -12.72 -3.06
N ARG A 337 -12.43 -13.08 -2.24
CA ARG A 337 -11.75 -12.14 -1.33
C ARG A 337 -10.98 -11.02 -2.09
N LYS A 338 -10.20 -11.38 -3.08
CA LYS A 338 -9.43 -10.42 -3.90
C LYS A 338 -10.31 -9.50 -4.74
N SER A 339 -11.59 -9.86 -4.95
CA SER A 339 -12.55 -9.03 -5.69
C SER A 339 -13.24 -7.96 -4.84
N ALA A 340 -13.05 -7.95 -3.53
CA ALA A 340 -13.84 -7.13 -2.59
C ALA A 340 -13.90 -5.65 -2.97
N PHE A 341 -12.76 -5.03 -3.27
CA PHE A 341 -12.68 -3.63 -3.70
C PHE A 341 -13.47 -3.37 -4.99
N GLY A 342 -13.24 -4.20 -6.01
CA GLY A 342 -13.94 -4.07 -7.29
C GLY A 342 -15.43 -4.38 -7.19
N ALA A 343 -15.83 -5.32 -6.36
CA ALA A 343 -17.23 -5.67 -6.10
C ALA A 343 -17.96 -4.53 -5.38
N THR A 344 -17.34 -3.94 -4.35
CA THR A 344 -17.87 -2.79 -3.62
C THR A 344 -18.03 -1.58 -4.52
N GLY A 345 -17.04 -1.27 -5.35
CA GLY A 345 -17.09 -0.14 -6.31
C GLY A 345 -18.18 -0.24 -7.38
N ARG A 346 -18.81 -1.41 -7.55
CA ARG A 346 -20.01 -1.55 -8.39
C ARG A 346 -21.30 -1.16 -7.70
N ILE A 347 -21.29 -1.08 -6.36
CA ILE A 347 -22.49 -0.83 -5.55
C ILE A 347 -22.51 0.62 -5.08
N ALA A 348 -21.35 1.15 -4.64
CA ALA A 348 -21.21 2.50 -4.14
C ALA A 348 -19.75 2.97 -4.29
N ASP A 349 -19.54 4.28 -4.24
CA ASP A 349 -18.21 4.82 -3.96
C ASP A 349 -17.81 4.44 -2.53
N TYR A 350 -16.51 4.37 -2.26
CA TYR A 350 -16.02 4.06 -0.91
C TYR A 350 -14.67 4.73 -0.63
N ILE A 351 -14.40 4.97 0.65
CA ILE A 351 -13.06 5.25 1.16
C ILE A 351 -12.61 4.01 1.93
N CYS A 352 -11.40 3.54 1.64
CA CYS A 352 -10.79 2.41 2.32
C CYS A 352 -9.82 2.93 3.39
N MET A 353 -10.12 2.66 4.65
CA MET A 353 -9.21 2.92 5.75
C MET A 353 -8.13 1.82 5.82
N ASP A 354 -7.05 2.08 6.57
CA ASP A 354 -5.88 1.21 6.61
C ASP A 354 -5.19 1.24 7.99
N GLY A 355 -5.98 1.42 9.05
CA GLY A 355 -5.47 1.42 10.41
C GLY A 355 -5.03 0.03 10.86
N THR A 356 -3.96 -0.03 11.67
CA THR A 356 -3.59 -1.27 12.35
C THR A 356 -3.99 -1.24 13.81
N VAL A 357 -4.21 -2.42 14.39
CA VAL A 357 -4.50 -2.56 15.82
C VAL A 357 -3.79 -3.79 16.40
N PRO A 358 -3.41 -3.77 17.69
CA PRO A 358 -3.02 -5.01 18.37
C PRO A 358 -4.16 -6.02 18.28
N LEU A 359 -3.86 -7.30 18.01
CA LEU A 359 -4.88 -8.34 17.82
C LEU A 359 -5.85 -8.45 18.97
N SER A 360 -5.41 -8.21 20.22
CA SER A 360 -6.26 -8.18 21.40
C SER A 360 -7.32 -7.07 21.38
N GLN A 361 -7.16 -6.05 20.52
CA GLN A 361 -8.10 -4.93 20.37
C GLN A 361 -9.03 -5.11 19.16
N LEU A 362 -8.81 -6.14 18.34
CA LEU A 362 -9.49 -6.32 17.06
C LEU A 362 -11.04 -6.34 17.23
N SER A 363 -11.57 -7.17 18.16
CA SER A 363 -13.00 -7.25 18.44
C SER A 363 -13.59 -5.90 18.88
N TYR A 364 -12.88 -5.18 19.76
CA TYR A 364 -13.30 -3.87 20.23
C TYR A 364 -13.37 -2.84 19.11
N VAL A 365 -12.30 -2.75 18.30
CA VAL A 365 -12.22 -1.76 17.22
C VAL A 365 -13.21 -2.10 16.11
N LEU A 366 -13.45 -3.38 15.76
CA LEU A 366 -14.49 -3.80 14.81
C LEU A 366 -15.87 -3.27 15.23
N LYS A 367 -16.26 -3.52 16.49
CA LYS A 367 -17.54 -3.03 17.03
C LYS A 367 -17.64 -1.51 16.94
N ARG A 368 -16.60 -0.80 17.41
CA ARG A 368 -16.57 0.68 17.41
C ARG A 368 -16.60 1.27 16.00
N THR A 369 -15.97 0.62 15.02
CA THR A 369 -16.01 1.04 13.61
C THR A 369 -17.45 1.04 13.08
N GLY A 370 -18.23 -0.01 13.38
CA GLY A 370 -19.65 -0.05 13.04
C GLY A 370 -20.45 1.08 13.69
N GLU A 371 -20.26 1.30 14.99
CA GLU A 371 -20.95 2.36 15.75
C GLU A 371 -20.57 3.78 15.23
N ILE A 372 -19.32 4.02 14.84
CA ILE A 372 -18.89 5.29 14.23
C ILE A 372 -19.61 5.49 12.89
N ALA A 373 -19.56 4.50 12.00
CA ALA A 373 -20.22 4.62 10.70
C ALA A 373 -21.72 4.88 10.82
N GLU A 374 -22.41 4.16 11.73
CA GLU A 374 -23.83 4.37 12.03
C GLU A 374 -24.09 5.79 12.55
N GLY A 375 -23.22 6.32 13.43
CA GLY A 375 -23.31 7.68 13.96
C GLY A 375 -23.27 8.77 12.89
N PHE A 376 -22.56 8.54 11.77
CA PHE A 376 -22.54 9.40 10.59
C PHE A 376 -23.66 9.10 9.58
N GLY A 377 -24.47 8.05 9.82
CA GLY A 377 -25.50 7.58 8.90
C GLY A 377 -24.94 6.90 7.66
N LEU A 378 -23.74 6.32 7.75
CA LEU A 378 -23.02 5.63 6.67
C LEU A 378 -23.04 4.12 6.89
N ARG A 379 -22.82 3.38 5.80
CA ARG A 379 -22.61 1.94 5.84
C ARG A 379 -21.12 1.63 5.75
N VAL A 380 -20.70 0.56 6.41
CA VAL A 380 -19.35 0.04 6.33
C VAL A 380 -19.38 -1.44 5.91
N ALA A 381 -18.39 -1.86 5.13
CA ALA A 381 -18.11 -3.26 4.85
C ALA A 381 -16.65 -3.53 5.25
N ASN A 382 -16.44 -4.50 6.15
CA ASN A 382 -15.12 -4.83 6.65
C ASN A 382 -14.53 -6.03 5.89
N VAL A 383 -13.39 -5.83 5.24
CA VAL A 383 -12.68 -6.89 4.52
C VAL A 383 -11.18 -6.64 4.61
N PHE A 384 -10.46 -7.39 5.45
CA PHE A 384 -9.11 -7.02 5.85
C PHE A 384 -8.23 -8.22 6.28
N HIS A 385 -6.92 -7.95 6.48
CA HIS A 385 -5.91 -8.89 6.92
C HIS A 385 -5.98 -9.04 8.45
N ALA A 386 -6.82 -9.98 8.93
CA ALA A 386 -7.07 -10.11 10.36
C ALA A 386 -5.86 -10.65 11.13
N GLY A 387 -5.04 -11.49 10.47
CA GLY A 387 -3.91 -12.14 11.13
C GLY A 387 -2.81 -11.21 11.62
N ASP A 388 -2.65 -10.03 11.00
CA ASP A 388 -1.68 -9.01 11.39
C ASP A 388 -2.33 -7.73 11.95
N GLY A 389 -3.66 -7.72 12.06
CA GLY A 389 -4.40 -6.60 12.64
C GLY A 389 -4.54 -5.38 11.71
N ASN A 390 -4.24 -5.51 10.42
CA ASN A 390 -4.38 -4.44 9.45
C ASN A 390 -5.82 -4.38 8.92
N MET A 391 -6.58 -3.39 9.38
CA MET A 391 -8.01 -3.24 9.14
C MET A 391 -8.31 -2.38 7.91
N HIS A 392 -9.15 -2.89 6.99
CA HIS A 392 -9.63 -2.16 5.82
C HIS A 392 -11.16 -1.98 5.84
N PRO A 393 -11.72 -1.17 6.74
CA PRO A 393 -13.13 -0.82 6.64
C PRO A 393 -13.37 0.03 5.39
N LEU A 394 -14.30 -0.42 4.55
CA LEU A 394 -14.77 0.28 3.37
C LEU A 394 -16.00 1.10 3.75
N ILE A 395 -15.83 2.41 3.88
CA ILE A 395 -16.93 3.34 4.20
C ILE A 395 -17.63 3.69 2.89
N LEU A 396 -18.88 3.25 2.74
CA LEU A 396 -19.65 3.42 1.53
C LEU A 396 -20.37 4.79 1.54
N PHE A 397 -20.29 5.51 0.42
CA PHE A 397 -20.91 6.83 0.27
C PHE A 397 -21.21 7.14 -1.20
N ASN A 398 -21.88 8.25 -1.47
CA ASN A 398 -22.08 8.77 -2.80
C ASN A 398 -21.12 9.96 -3.05
N ALA A 399 -20.11 9.77 -3.88
CA ALA A 399 -19.11 10.80 -4.20
C ALA A 399 -19.70 12.02 -4.91
N ASN A 400 -20.91 11.92 -5.48
CA ASN A 400 -21.61 13.04 -6.08
C ASN A 400 -22.37 13.92 -5.04
N ASP A 401 -22.49 13.47 -3.78
CA ASP A 401 -23.02 14.24 -2.67
C ASP A 401 -21.86 14.77 -1.80
N PRO A 402 -21.54 16.08 -1.85
CA PRO A 402 -20.46 16.67 -1.07
C PRO A 402 -20.63 16.53 0.45
N VAL A 403 -21.89 16.45 0.91
CA VAL A 403 -22.18 16.31 2.35
C VAL A 403 -21.88 14.89 2.80
N GLU A 404 -22.26 13.90 2.00
CA GLU A 404 -21.98 12.50 2.30
C GLU A 404 -20.48 12.18 2.18
N ALA A 405 -19.80 12.75 1.18
CA ALA A 405 -18.34 12.65 1.03
C ALA A 405 -17.60 13.22 2.25
N ALA A 406 -17.98 14.40 2.74
CA ALA A 406 -17.38 14.99 3.93
C ALA A 406 -17.65 14.15 5.21
N LYS A 407 -18.83 13.54 5.32
CA LYS A 407 -19.14 12.61 6.42
C LYS A 407 -18.29 11.34 6.36
N ALA A 408 -18.09 10.78 5.18
CA ALA A 408 -17.28 9.58 4.98
C ALA A 408 -15.82 9.84 5.37
N GLU A 409 -15.27 10.98 5.01
CA GLU A 409 -13.92 11.39 5.40
C GLU A 409 -13.82 11.62 6.92
N ALA A 410 -14.81 12.28 7.53
CA ALA A 410 -14.83 12.50 8.98
C ALA A 410 -14.93 11.18 9.75
N ALA A 411 -15.80 10.25 9.31
CA ALA A 411 -15.91 8.92 9.90
C ALA A 411 -14.59 8.13 9.76
N GLY A 412 -13.94 8.18 8.60
CA GLY A 412 -12.64 7.57 8.37
C GLY A 412 -11.56 8.10 9.31
N ASN A 413 -11.52 9.41 9.51
CA ASN A 413 -10.59 10.05 10.43
C ASN A 413 -10.84 9.61 11.88
N GLU A 414 -12.10 9.44 12.32
CA GLU A 414 -12.42 8.93 13.66
C GLU A 414 -12.00 7.46 13.81
N ILE A 415 -12.19 6.64 12.80
CA ILE A 415 -11.78 5.23 12.81
C ILE A 415 -10.25 5.12 12.90
N LEU A 416 -9.49 5.93 12.14
CA LEU A 416 -8.04 5.92 12.21
C LEU A 416 -7.51 6.38 13.57
N LYS A 417 -8.12 7.41 14.17
CA LYS A 417 -7.79 7.84 15.54
C LYS A 417 -8.09 6.73 16.55
N LEU A 418 -9.22 6.04 16.42
CA LEU A 418 -9.55 4.90 17.26
C LEU A 418 -8.48 3.80 17.17
N CYS A 419 -7.94 3.51 15.97
CA CYS A 419 -6.86 2.53 15.81
C CYS A 419 -5.60 2.94 16.58
N VAL A 420 -5.20 4.22 16.50
CA VAL A 420 -4.06 4.75 17.24
C VAL A 420 -4.32 4.69 18.76
N ASP A 421 -5.49 5.12 19.21
CA ASP A 421 -5.88 5.13 20.63
C ASP A 421 -5.94 3.71 21.23
N ALA A 422 -6.22 2.72 20.39
CA ALA A 422 -6.16 1.30 20.74
C ALA A 422 -4.72 0.73 20.79
N GLY A 423 -3.69 1.55 20.56
CA GLY A 423 -2.29 1.15 20.56
C GLY A 423 -1.76 0.67 19.21
N GLY A 424 -2.48 0.97 18.14
CA GLY A 424 -2.11 0.66 16.76
C GLY A 424 -1.49 1.84 16.01
N CYS A 425 -1.77 1.94 14.69
CA CYS A 425 -1.14 2.90 13.79
C CYS A 425 -2.14 3.41 12.74
N LEU A 426 -1.88 4.61 12.18
CA LEU A 426 -2.70 5.22 11.12
C LEU A 426 -2.70 4.43 9.82
N THR A 427 -1.65 3.67 9.53
CA THR A 427 -1.49 2.96 8.25
C THR A 427 -0.73 1.66 8.45
N GLY A 428 -1.21 0.58 7.86
CA GLY A 428 -0.55 -0.72 7.83
C GLY A 428 0.31 -0.90 6.57
N GLU A 429 -0.25 -0.60 5.39
CA GLU A 429 0.41 -0.86 4.12
C GLU A 429 0.17 0.21 3.03
N HIS A 430 -0.90 1.03 3.14
CA HIS A 430 -1.23 2.03 2.12
C HIS A 430 -0.32 3.26 2.15
N GLY A 431 0.28 3.55 3.31
CA GLY A 431 1.03 4.78 3.56
C GLY A 431 0.16 5.93 4.07
N VAL A 432 0.81 7.02 4.43
CA VAL A 432 0.19 8.24 4.95
C VAL A 432 -0.32 9.12 3.80
N GLY A 433 0.50 9.36 2.80
CA GLY A 433 0.20 10.20 1.65
C GLY A 433 -0.30 11.59 2.01
N ILE A 434 -1.35 12.04 1.31
CA ILE A 434 -2.11 13.23 1.66
C ILE A 434 -3.30 12.91 2.56
N GLU A 435 -3.82 11.69 2.49
CA GLU A 435 -5.04 11.24 3.17
C GLU A 435 -4.91 11.32 4.69
N LYS A 436 -3.82 10.76 5.24
CA LYS A 436 -3.61 10.60 6.69
C LYS A 436 -2.64 11.63 7.27
N ARG A 437 -2.08 12.49 6.43
CA ARG A 437 -1.04 13.46 6.78
C ARG A 437 -1.39 14.32 8.00
N ASP A 438 -2.60 14.84 8.05
CA ASP A 438 -3.00 15.76 9.12
C ASP A 438 -3.32 15.00 10.43
N LEU A 439 -3.45 13.67 10.38
CA LEU A 439 -3.59 12.79 11.54
C LEU A 439 -2.25 12.39 12.17
N MET A 440 -1.13 12.69 11.53
CA MET A 440 0.21 12.36 12.07
C MET A 440 0.46 12.99 13.45
N LEU A 441 -0.17 14.15 13.74
CA LEU A 441 -0.11 14.77 15.06
C LEU A 441 -0.96 14.06 16.14
N HIS A 442 -1.86 13.16 15.73
CA HIS A 442 -2.58 12.30 16.67
C HIS A 442 -1.73 11.10 17.08
N GLN A 443 -0.95 10.55 16.15
CA GLN A 443 -0.09 9.38 16.41
C GLN A 443 1.25 9.76 17.04
N TYR A 444 1.86 10.87 16.62
CA TYR A 444 3.21 11.26 17.01
C TYR A 444 3.22 12.59 17.73
N THR A 445 4.07 12.69 18.75
CA THR A 445 4.40 13.96 19.36
C THR A 445 5.16 14.87 18.38
N ARG A 446 5.14 16.17 18.64
CA ARG A 446 5.90 17.14 17.82
C ARG A 446 7.41 16.79 17.78
N ALA A 447 7.99 16.36 18.88
CA ALA A 447 9.40 15.99 18.97
C ALA A 447 9.75 14.78 18.08
N GLU A 448 8.85 13.79 18.00
CA GLU A 448 9.02 12.62 17.13
C GLU A 448 8.90 12.99 15.66
N LEU A 449 7.93 13.82 15.29
CA LEU A 449 7.80 14.34 13.92
C LEU A 449 9.02 15.18 13.52
N ASP A 450 9.58 15.98 14.46
CA ASP A 450 10.78 16.76 14.20
C ASP A 450 12.00 15.88 13.89
N GLN A 451 12.12 14.69 14.49
CA GLN A 451 13.18 13.75 14.13
C GLN A 451 12.96 13.14 12.74
N GLN A 452 11.75 12.75 12.40
CA GLN A 452 11.42 12.25 11.05
C GLN A 452 11.70 13.31 9.97
N ILE A 453 11.35 14.56 10.24
CA ILE A 453 11.63 15.70 9.36
C ILE A 453 13.15 15.89 9.16
N ARG A 454 13.96 15.79 10.22
CA ARG A 454 15.42 15.88 10.10
C ARG A 454 16.00 14.77 9.23
N VAL A 455 15.45 13.55 9.30
CA VAL A 455 15.84 12.45 8.40
C VAL A 455 15.53 12.83 6.95
N ARG A 456 14.31 13.32 6.69
CA ARG A 456 13.94 13.79 5.35
C ARG A 456 14.87 14.89 4.83
N GLU A 457 15.16 15.90 5.66
CA GLU A 457 16.03 17.02 5.31
C GLU A 457 17.47 16.61 5.02
N ALA A 458 17.95 15.52 5.63
CA ALA A 458 19.26 14.95 5.32
C ALA A 458 19.35 14.39 3.89
N PHE A 459 18.23 13.94 3.31
CA PHE A 459 18.15 13.43 1.95
C PHE A 459 17.69 14.49 0.94
N ASP A 460 16.77 15.37 1.33
CA ASP A 460 16.20 16.41 0.48
C ASP A 460 15.96 17.71 1.28
N GLY A 461 17.02 18.47 1.51
CA GLY A 461 16.96 19.74 2.24
C GLY A 461 16.14 20.84 1.55
N GLN A 462 15.80 20.67 0.25
CA GLN A 462 14.95 21.62 -0.48
C GLN A 462 13.47 21.21 -0.52
N TRP A 463 13.10 20.06 0.01
CA TRP A 463 11.72 19.55 0.01
C TRP A 463 11.11 19.47 -1.39
N LEU A 464 11.88 19.00 -2.37
CA LEU A 464 11.44 18.87 -3.77
C LEU A 464 10.87 17.49 -4.08
N LEU A 465 11.32 16.44 -3.37
CA LEU A 465 10.82 15.07 -3.57
C LEU A 465 9.47 14.88 -2.89
N ASN A 466 8.48 14.51 -3.68
CA ASN A 466 7.12 14.19 -3.25
C ASN A 466 6.56 15.14 -2.16
N PRO A 467 6.56 16.46 -2.39
CA PRO A 467 6.18 17.44 -1.38
C PRO A 467 4.70 17.33 -1.00
N SER A 468 4.31 17.94 0.13
CA SER A 468 2.94 17.98 0.69
C SER A 468 2.37 16.65 1.17
N LYS A 469 3.17 15.61 1.30
CA LYS A 469 2.76 14.30 1.79
C LYS A 469 3.44 13.95 3.09
N VAL A 470 2.87 13.01 3.85
CA VAL A 470 3.35 12.47 5.13
C VAL A 470 3.32 13.48 6.27
N PHE A 471 3.92 14.65 6.12
CA PHE A 471 4.06 15.62 7.20
C PHE A 471 2.98 16.71 7.16
N PRO A 472 2.33 17.05 8.30
CA PRO A 472 1.32 18.12 8.36
C PRO A 472 1.81 19.45 7.80
N LEU A 473 0.90 20.21 7.17
CA LEU A 473 1.20 21.52 6.56
C LEU A 473 1.09 22.69 7.57
N ASP A 474 1.55 22.53 8.77
CA ASP A 474 1.35 23.42 9.92
C ASP A 474 2.19 24.71 9.91
N GLY A 475 2.35 25.32 8.75
CA GLY A 475 3.08 26.59 8.57
C GLY A 475 4.60 26.44 8.50
N ARG A 476 5.14 25.24 8.54
CA ARG A 476 6.56 25.01 8.24
C ARG A 476 6.82 25.25 6.76
N PRO A 477 7.97 25.83 6.39
CA PRO A 477 8.33 25.95 4.99
C PRO A 477 8.59 24.55 4.45
N GLN A 478 7.57 23.95 3.85
CA GLN A 478 7.71 22.78 2.95
C GLN A 478 8.25 23.24 1.58
N THR A 479 8.67 24.47 1.54
CA THR A 479 9.45 25.07 0.46
C THR A 479 10.64 25.71 1.11
N ALA A 480 11.85 25.22 0.82
CA ALA A 480 13.02 26.00 1.13
C ALA A 480 12.82 27.41 0.58
N GLY A 481 12.76 28.37 1.45
CA GLY A 481 12.64 29.76 1.07
C GLY A 481 13.77 30.05 0.09
N ALA A 482 13.41 30.46 -1.10
CA ALA A 482 14.35 31.15 -1.95
C ALA A 482 14.69 32.45 -1.24
N ALA A 483 15.86 32.50 -0.58
CA ALA A 483 16.53 33.75 -0.32
C ALA A 483 17.02 34.33 -1.65
#